data_9816c020f02e94497baea76de970bce9
#
_entry.id   9816c020f02e94497baea76de970bce9
#
_cell.length_a   1.000
_cell.length_b   1.000
_cell.length_c   1.000
_cell.angle_alpha   90.00
_cell.angle_beta   90.00
_cell.angle_gamma   90.00
#
_symmetry.space_group_name_H-M   'P 1'
#
loop_
_entity.id
_entity.type
_entity.pdbx_description
1 polymer ?
#
loop_
_entity_poly.entity_id
_entity_poly.type
_entity_poly.pdbx_seq_one_letter_code
_entity_poly.pdbx_strand_id
1 'polypeptide(L)'
;RAEKLTQRQVAEKLHVTDRAVSKWERGLSYPDVTLLEPLADALGIGVGELLTCRRREPDGAEPEMPALHSVLTITQEEKRLRARRTRIIAIAAAAAAVVLAVLTTMQHNGALLYRQPTTAPNGSITLTVYRDRLLGGQFQITSDQPLYMEGIRCDHCGQRQARWLRQLPLDDRLSAVDALLWSADSRYLLLCGTTGYRPAPTHLSLWDFGQHGDDTPIREREDIHLSILQQLSGYDAYYTYTAADEPLPAVLPEPMLPALPGNGWLPEVTLSDARWVGGSHQLTMNYAYDGTDDLRHCGELQYDADTDTVLSVTETAAADRAKGVTS
;
A
#
# COMPACT_ATOMS: atom_id res chain seq x y z
N ARG A 1 -77.46 3.33 -22.27
CA ARG A 1 -77.54 2.36 -21.14
C ARG A 1 -76.16 1.79 -20.99
N ALA A 2 -75.50 2.06 -19.85
CA ALA A 2 -74.28 1.43 -19.54
C ALA A 2 -74.54 -0.10 -19.48
N GLU A 3 -73.78 -0.88 -20.26
CA GLU A 3 -73.84 -2.35 -20.16
C GLU A 3 -73.40 -2.71 -18.72
N LYS A 4 -74.23 -3.46 -18.00
CA LYS A 4 -73.90 -3.98 -16.67
C LYS A 4 -72.96 -5.13 -16.83
N LEU A 5 -71.67 -4.83 -17.11
CA LEU A 5 -70.62 -5.82 -17.15
C LEU A 5 -70.16 -6.13 -15.73
N THR A 6 -70.02 -7.41 -15.41
CA THR A 6 -69.40 -7.84 -14.17
C THR A 6 -67.88 -7.74 -14.27
N GLN A 7 -67.17 -7.60 -13.11
CA GLN A 7 -65.70 -7.57 -13.08
C GLN A 7 -65.09 -8.73 -13.88
N ARG A 8 -65.69 -9.92 -13.80
CA ARG A 8 -65.26 -11.10 -14.51
C ARG A 8 -65.38 -10.98 -16.02
N GLN A 9 -66.48 -10.42 -16.51
CA GLN A 9 -66.68 -10.18 -17.95
C GLN A 9 -65.71 -9.15 -18.52
N VAL A 10 -65.42 -8.11 -17.76
CA VAL A 10 -64.39 -7.12 -18.15
C VAL A 10 -63.03 -7.78 -18.18
N ALA A 11 -62.70 -8.60 -17.16
CA ALA A 11 -61.42 -9.32 -17.07
C ALA A 11 -61.23 -10.28 -18.25
N GLU A 12 -62.26 -11.03 -18.61
CA GLU A 12 -62.25 -11.94 -19.78
C GLU A 12 -62.04 -11.20 -21.10
N LYS A 13 -62.70 -10.05 -21.31
CA LYS A 13 -62.56 -9.23 -22.53
C LYS A 13 -61.16 -8.64 -22.68
N LEU A 14 -60.51 -8.31 -21.56
CA LEU A 14 -59.21 -7.67 -21.52
C LEU A 14 -58.04 -8.66 -21.33
N HIS A 15 -58.32 -9.96 -21.22
CA HIS A 15 -57.33 -11.01 -20.92
C HIS A 15 -56.51 -10.73 -19.66
N VAL A 16 -57.15 -10.19 -18.60
CA VAL A 16 -56.57 -9.92 -17.30
C VAL A 16 -57.27 -10.72 -16.19
N THR A 17 -56.76 -10.67 -14.97
CA THR A 17 -57.43 -11.32 -13.86
C THR A 17 -58.54 -10.46 -13.28
N ASP A 18 -59.61 -11.07 -12.78
CA ASP A 18 -60.71 -10.40 -12.05
C ASP A 18 -60.21 -9.57 -10.86
N ARG A 19 -59.14 -10.04 -10.22
CA ARG A 19 -58.44 -9.29 -9.16
C ARG A 19 -57.82 -7.98 -9.65
N ALA A 20 -57.33 -7.92 -10.88
CA ALA A 20 -56.80 -6.69 -11.45
C ALA A 20 -57.93 -5.65 -11.65
N VAL A 21 -59.03 -6.07 -12.25
CA VAL A 21 -60.20 -5.22 -12.43
C VAL A 21 -60.75 -4.72 -11.08
N SER A 22 -60.83 -5.62 -10.08
CA SER A 22 -61.27 -5.25 -8.74
C SER A 22 -60.35 -4.24 -8.05
N LYS A 23 -59.03 -4.29 -8.32
CA LYS A 23 -58.08 -3.29 -7.81
C LYS A 23 -58.29 -1.92 -8.52
N TRP A 24 -58.53 -1.92 -9.79
CA TRP A 24 -58.82 -0.69 -10.56
C TRP A 24 -60.07 0.00 -10.05
N GLU A 25 -61.16 -0.74 -9.83
CA GLU A 25 -62.41 -0.16 -9.31
C GLU A 25 -62.26 0.41 -7.90
N ARG A 26 -61.38 -0.16 -7.07
CA ARG A 26 -61.07 0.33 -5.73
C ARG A 26 -60.03 1.44 -5.70
N GLY A 27 -59.47 1.81 -6.86
CA GLY A 27 -58.40 2.81 -6.94
C GLY A 27 -57.06 2.36 -6.37
N LEU A 28 -56.83 1.04 -6.17
CA LEU A 28 -55.58 0.48 -5.61
C LEU A 28 -54.49 0.31 -6.68
N SER A 29 -54.86 0.31 -7.95
CA SER A 29 -53.94 0.32 -9.10
C SER A 29 -54.69 0.87 -10.31
N TYR A 30 -53.95 1.22 -11.35
CA TYR A 30 -54.49 1.68 -12.62
C TYR A 30 -54.19 0.64 -13.70
N PRO A 31 -55.10 0.54 -14.75
CA PRO A 31 -54.81 -0.28 -15.92
C PRO A 31 -53.58 0.24 -16.66
N ASP A 32 -52.84 -0.66 -17.30
CA ASP A 32 -51.74 -0.27 -18.19
C ASP A 32 -52.27 0.58 -19.35
N VAL A 33 -51.45 1.49 -19.85
CA VAL A 33 -51.82 2.39 -20.96
C VAL A 33 -52.26 1.60 -22.18
N THR A 34 -51.68 0.43 -22.42
CA THR A 34 -52.03 -0.48 -23.53
C THR A 34 -53.43 -1.11 -23.39
N LEU A 35 -53.97 -1.12 -22.17
CA LEU A 35 -55.30 -1.67 -21.87
C LEU A 35 -56.41 -0.60 -21.89
N LEU A 36 -56.05 0.68 -21.99
CA LEU A 36 -57.05 1.78 -21.94
C LEU A 36 -58.00 1.74 -23.13
N GLU A 37 -57.51 1.48 -24.33
CA GLU A 37 -58.33 1.39 -25.54
C GLU A 37 -59.25 0.16 -25.50
N PRO A 38 -58.74 -1.07 -25.24
CA PRO A 38 -59.60 -2.24 -25.08
C PRO A 38 -60.60 -2.09 -23.92
N LEU A 39 -60.24 -1.38 -22.84
CA LEU A 39 -61.16 -1.14 -21.71
C LEU A 39 -62.28 -0.17 -22.10
N ALA A 40 -61.96 0.90 -22.81
CA ALA A 40 -62.91 1.84 -23.30
C ALA A 40 -63.94 1.17 -24.30
N ASP A 41 -63.42 0.33 -25.21
CA ASP A 41 -64.19 -0.48 -26.09
C ASP A 41 -65.14 -1.45 -25.37
N ALA A 42 -64.59 -2.16 -24.36
CA ALA A 42 -65.37 -3.08 -23.54
C ALA A 42 -66.51 -2.39 -22.78
N LEU A 43 -66.33 -1.14 -22.40
CA LEU A 43 -67.27 -0.32 -21.66
C LEU A 43 -68.20 0.48 -22.59
N GLY A 44 -68.04 0.49 -23.94
CA GLY A 44 -68.74 1.21 -24.89
C GLY A 44 -68.65 2.75 -24.77
N ILE A 45 -67.48 3.23 -24.34
CA ILE A 45 -67.15 4.66 -24.14
C ILE A 45 -65.88 5.04 -24.88
N GLY A 46 -65.68 6.31 -25.16
CA GLY A 46 -64.47 6.79 -25.76
C GLY A 46 -63.29 6.79 -24.72
N VAL A 47 -62.08 6.58 -25.19
CA VAL A 47 -60.83 6.62 -24.29
C VAL A 47 -60.78 7.98 -23.58
N GLY A 48 -61.14 9.07 -24.23
CA GLY A 48 -61.20 10.40 -23.62
C GLY A 48 -62.23 10.50 -22.49
N GLU A 49 -63.43 9.84 -22.66
CA GLU A 49 -64.44 9.77 -21.61
C GLU A 49 -63.97 8.92 -20.41
N LEU A 50 -63.24 7.84 -20.69
CA LEU A 50 -62.64 6.99 -19.65
C LEU A 50 -61.61 7.77 -18.81
N LEU A 51 -60.75 8.54 -19.44
CA LEU A 51 -59.68 9.30 -18.77
C LEU A 51 -60.17 10.55 -18.06
N THR A 52 -61.18 11.24 -18.61
CA THR A 52 -61.75 12.47 -18.03
C THR A 52 -62.88 12.22 -17.04
N CYS A 53 -63.37 10.98 -16.94
CA CYS A 53 -64.55 10.60 -16.16
C CYS A 53 -65.79 11.45 -16.50
N ARG A 54 -65.89 12.02 -17.69
CA ARG A 54 -66.99 12.84 -18.15
C ARG A 54 -67.62 12.18 -19.37
N ARG A 55 -68.98 12.00 -19.32
CA ARG A 55 -69.72 11.44 -20.42
C ARG A 55 -69.93 12.48 -21.52
N ARG A 56 -69.77 12.07 -22.78
CA ARG A 56 -69.92 12.93 -23.92
C ARG A 56 -71.42 13.33 -24.04
N GLU A 57 -71.69 14.60 -24.00
CA GLU A 57 -73.04 15.15 -24.38
C GLU A 57 -73.15 15.14 -25.90
N PRO A 58 -74.35 14.83 -26.46
CA PRO A 58 -74.55 14.66 -27.92
C PRO A 58 -74.42 15.95 -28.74
N ASP A 59 -74.31 17.11 -28.10
CA ASP A 59 -74.18 18.41 -28.76
C ASP A 59 -73.05 19.24 -28.15
N GLY A 60 -71.81 19.06 -28.63
CA GLY A 60 -70.72 19.90 -28.20
C GLY A 60 -69.41 19.55 -28.89
N ALA A 61 -68.72 20.58 -29.36
CA ALA A 61 -67.44 20.56 -30.00
C ALA A 61 -66.45 19.58 -29.29
N GLU A 62 -65.65 18.89 -30.08
CA GLU A 62 -64.53 18.05 -29.52
C GLU A 62 -63.78 18.82 -28.49
N PRO A 63 -63.68 18.33 -27.25
CA PRO A 63 -62.68 18.88 -26.36
C PRO A 63 -61.32 18.43 -26.89
N GLU A 64 -60.51 19.38 -27.38
CA GLU A 64 -59.05 19.14 -27.61
C GLU A 64 -58.53 18.33 -26.49
N MET A 65 -57.87 17.24 -26.81
CA MET A 65 -57.32 16.26 -25.84
C MET A 65 -55.96 16.68 -25.28
N PRO A 66 -55.84 17.66 -24.38
CA PRO A 66 -54.55 18.00 -23.78
C PRO A 66 -54.13 16.96 -22.74
N ALA A 67 -55.08 16.19 -22.19
CA ALA A 67 -54.78 15.25 -21.12
C ALA A 67 -54.08 13.96 -21.57
N LEU A 68 -54.36 13.45 -22.77
CA LEU A 68 -53.74 12.25 -23.29
C LEU A 68 -52.27 12.50 -23.66
N HIS A 69 -52.00 13.68 -24.25
CA HIS A 69 -50.62 14.09 -24.56
C HIS A 69 -49.75 14.27 -23.31
N SER A 70 -50.30 14.80 -22.21
CA SER A 70 -49.56 15.02 -20.97
C SER A 70 -49.24 13.71 -20.26
N VAL A 71 -50.13 12.70 -20.25
CA VAL A 71 -49.86 11.39 -19.64
C VAL A 71 -48.81 10.60 -20.43
N LEU A 72 -48.86 10.66 -21.77
CA LEU A 72 -47.85 10.00 -22.62
C LEU A 72 -46.50 10.67 -22.54
N THR A 73 -46.41 11.99 -22.40
CA THR A 73 -45.16 12.72 -22.24
C THR A 73 -44.50 12.44 -20.89
N ILE A 74 -45.28 12.39 -19.80
CA ILE A 74 -44.78 12.08 -18.45
C ILE A 74 -44.15 10.66 -18.41
N THR A 75 -44.82 9.66 -19.00
CA THR A 75 -44.30 8.28 -19.04
C THR A 75 -43.05 8.15 -19.92
N GLN A 76 -42.96 8.91 -21.00
CA GLN A 76 -41.74 8.93 -21.83
C GLN A 76 -40.59 9.65 -21.17
N GLU A 77 -40.83 10.73 -20.45
CA GLU A 77 -39.80 11.45 -19.68
C GLU A 77 -39.25 10.60 -18.54
N GLU A 78 -40.09 9.89 -17.79
CA GLU A 78 -39.62 8.97 -16.75
C GLU A 78 -38.78 7.83 -17.33
N LYS A 79 -39.15 7.25 -18.46
CA LYS A 79 -38.34 6.22 -19.14
C LYS A 79 -36.99 6.79 -19.61
N ARG A 80 -37.00 8.02 -20.14
CA ARG A 80 -35.76 8.72 -20.55
C ARG A 80 -34.84 9.02 -19.34
N LEU A 81 -35.40 9.47 -18.21
CA LEU A 81 -34.66 9.75 -17.01
C LEU A 81 -34.06 8.46 -16.39
N ARG A 82 -34.82 7.37 -16.34
CA ARG A 82 -34.32 6.05 -15.91
C ARG A 82 -33.22 5.55 -16.83
N ALA A 83 -33.40 5.62 -18.15
CA ALA A 83 -32.37 5.24 -19.12
C ALA A 83 -31.11 6.13 -19.04
N ARG A 84 -31.25 7.41 -18.71
CA ARG A 84 -30.14 8.33 -18.49
C ARG A 84 -29.35 7.96 -17.21
N ARG A 85 -30.07 7.68 -16.11
CA ARG A 85 -29.48 7.22 -14.86
C ARG A 85 -28.71 5.90 -15.03
N THR A 86 -29.31 4.92 -15.70
CA THR A 86 -28.62 3.62 -15.93
C THR A 86 -27.40 3.77 -16.83
N ARG A 87 -27.44 4.66 -17.84
CA ARG A 87 -26.27 4.97 -18.68
C ARG A 87 -25.16 5.64 -17.87
N ILE A 88 -25.47 6.60 -17.00
CA ILE A 88 -24.48 7.26 -16.13
C ILE A 88 -23.85 6.26 -15.19
N ILE A 89 -24.64 5.38 -14.56
CA ILE A 89 -24.12 4.33 -13.67
C ILE A 89 -23.22 3.35 -14.44
N ALA A 90 -23.62 2.95 -15.65
CA ALA A 90 -22.82 2.06 -16.49
C ALA A 90 -21.49 2.70 -16.92
N ILE A 91 -21.49 4.00 -17.28
CA ILE A 91 -20.26 4.74 -17.61
C ILE A 91 -19.36 4.87 -16.38
N ALA A 92 -19.92 5.19 -15.22
CA ALA A 92 -19.18 5.29 -13.98
C ALA A 92 -18.55 3.93 -13.57
N ALA A 93 -19.30 2.83 -13.71
CA ALA A 93 -18.80 1.49 -13.46
C ALA A 93 -17.70 1.08 -14.45
N ALA A 94 -17.84 1.41 -15.74
CA ALA A 94 -16.83 1.16 -16.74
C ALA A 94 -15.54 1.98 -16.46
N ALA A 95 -15.68 3.26 -16.10
CA ALA A 95 -14.57 4.10 -15.71
C ALA A 95 -13.83 3.56 -14.47
N ALA A 96 -14.58 3.13 -13.45
CA ALA A 96 -14.00 2.49 -12.25
C ALA A 96 -13.26 1.19 -12.60
N ALA A 97 -13.80 0.36 -13.49
CA ALA A 97 -13.15 -0.86 -13.95
C ALA A 97 -11.84 -0.56 -14.72
N VAL A 98 -11.83 0.47 -15.56
CA VAL A 98 -10.62 0.91 -16.27
C VAL A 98 -9.56 1.42 -15.28
N VAL A 99 -9.95 2.24 -14.30
CA VAL A 99 -9.03 2.71 -13.25
C VAL A 99 -8.46 1.53 -12.47
N LEU A 100 -9.28 0.57 -12.08
CA LEU A 100 -8.82 -0.63 -11.37
C LEU A 100 -7.87 -1.46 -12.23
N ALA A 101 -8.16 -1.65 -13.53
CA ALA A 101 -7.30 -2.35 -14.46
C ALA A 101 -5.95 -1.64 -14.65
N VAL A 102 -5.95 -0.30 -14.73
CA VAL A 102 -4.71 0.49 -14.79
C VAL A 102 -3.90 0.34 -13.52
N LEU A 103 -4.53 0.45 -12.35
CA LEU A 103 -3.85 0.28 -11.05
C LEU A 103 -3.26 -1.13 -10.91
N THR A 104 -4.01 -2.18 -11.27
CA THR A 104 -3.51 -3.57 -11.23
C THR A 104 -2.35 -3.78 -12.20
N THR A 105 -2.43 -3.19 -13.40
CA THR A 105 -1.34 -3.27 -14.39
C THR A 105 -0.10 -2.52 -13.91
N MET A 106 -0.26 -1.32 -13.34
CA MET A 106 0.85 -0.57 -12.74
C MET A 106 1.48 -1.32 -11.56
N GLN A 107 0.67 -1.98 -10.74
CA GLN A 107 1.17 -2.80 -9.65
C GLN A 107 1.93 -4.03 -10.19
N HIS A 108 1.39 -4.71 -11.19
CA HIS A 108 2.04 -5.86 -11.82
C HIS A 108 3.38 -5.48 -12.47
N ASN A 109 3.45 -4.33 -13.13
CA ASN A 109 4.66 -3.80 -13.76
C ASN A 109 5.63 -3.13 -12.77
N GLY A 110 5.37 -3.16 -11.46
CA GLY A 110 6.24 -2.61 -10.42
C GLY A 110 6.23 -1.09 -10.30
N ALA A 111 5.39 -0.37 -11.04
CA ALA A 111 5.31 1.10 -10.95
C ALA A 111 4.82 1.59 -9.59
N LEU A 112 4.02 0.78 -8.89
CA LEU A 112 3.53 1.04 -7.52
C LEU A 112 4.32 0.30 -6.44
N LEU A 113 5.23 -0.59 -6.84
CA LEU A 113 6.10 -1.36 -5.96
C LEU A 113 7.54 -0.89 -6.14
N TYR A 114 8.17 -0.52 -5.03
CA TYR A 114 9.62 -0.45 -5.02
C TYR A 114 10.15 -1.88 -5.11
N ARG A 115 11.07 -2.13 -6.04
CA ARG A 115 11.71 -3.43 -6.24
C ARG A 115 13.18 -3.24 -6.54
N GLN A 116 14.02 -3.87 -5.72
CA GLN A 116 15.46 -3.89 -5.95
C GLN A 116 15.97 -5.34 -5.82
N PRO A 117 16.14 -6.05 -6.92
CA PRO A 117 16.75 -7.38 -6.90
C PRO A 117 18.26 -7.27 -6.69
N THR A 118 18.80 -8.23 -5.96
CA THR A 118 20.24 -8.43 -5.82
C THR A 118 20.55 -9.92 -5.85
N THR A 119 21.57 -10.31 -6.58
CA THR A 119 21.99 -11.71 -6.71
C THR A 119 23.38 -11.85 -6.12
N ALA A 120 23.57 -12.89 -5.32
CA ALA A 120 24.88 -13.21 -4.77
C ALA A 120 25.90 -13.43 -5.91
N PRO A 121 27.16 -13.00 -5.76
CA PRO A 121 28.20 -13.14 -6.79
C PRO A 121 28.38 -14.57 -7.33
N ASN A 122 28.18 -15.57 -6.49
CA ASN A 122 28.24 -17.00 -6.89
C ASN A 122 26.96 -17.51 -7.57
N GLY A 123 25.92 -16.66 -7.71
CA GLY A 123 24.64 -17.00 -8.31
C GLY A 123 23.74 -17.92 -7.46
N SER A 124 24.11 -18.21 -6.23
CA SER A 124 23.42 -19.19 -5.38
C SER A 124 22.03 -18.74 -4.93
N ILE A 125 21.83 -17.44 -4.76
CA ILE A 125 20.61 -16.88 -4.21
C ILE A 125 20.29 -15.51 -4.82
N THR A 126 19.02 -15.26 -5.09
CA THR A 126 18.51 -13.94 -5.49
C THR A 126 17.55 -13.44 -4.44
N LEU A 127 17.86 -12.29 -3.90
CA LEU A 127 17.02 -11.56 -2.96
C LEU A 127 16.37 -10.39 -3.69
N THR A 128 15.15 -10.05 -3.30
CA THR A 128 14.47 -8.86 -3.80
C THR A 128 13.91 -8.07 -2.62
N VAL A 129 14.40 -6.86 -2.44
CA VAL A 129 13.79 -5.89 -1.55
C VAL A 129 12.59 -5.27 -2.25
N TYR A 130 11.47 -5.21 -1.58
CA TYR A 130 10.28 -4.57 -2.13
C TYR A 130 9.50 -3.79 -1.05
N ARG A 131 8.72 -2.83 -1.50
CA ARG A 131 7.77 -2.07 -0.68
C ARG A 131 6.55 -1.73 -1.50
N ASP A 132 5.36 -1.95 -0.94
CA ASP A 132 4.13 -1.45 -1.53
C ASP A 132 4.01 0.05 -1.27
N ARG A 133 4.18 0.86 -2.33
CA ARG A 133 4.09 2.32 -2.22
C ARG A 133 2.66 2.82 -2.13
N LEU A 134 1.70 2.06 -2.65
CA LEU A 134 0.28 2.45 -2.64
C LEU A 134 -0.32 2.32 -1.24
N LEU A 135 0.00 1.24 -0.53
CA LEU A 135 -0.53 0.93 0.79
C LEU A 135 0.37 1.42 1.93
N GLY A 136 1.52 2.01 1.62
CA GLY A 136 2.47 2.51 2.61
C GLY A 136 3.09 1.40 3.46
N GLY A 137 3.19 0.18 2.91
CA GLY A 137 3.73 -0.98 3.60
C GLY A 137 5.21 -0.84 3.98
N GLN A 138 5.66 -1.67 4.91
CA GLN A 138 7.07 -1.81 5.28
C GLN A 138 7.90 -2.35 4.13
N PHE A 139 9.19 -2.08 4.15
CA PHE A 139 10.13 -2.78 3.30
C PHE A 139 10.21 -4.25 3.71
N GLN A 140 10.34 -5.11 2.74
CA GLN A 140 10.43 -6.56 2.93
C GLN A 140 11.48 -7.13 1.98
N ILE A 141 12.11 -8.23 2.38
CA ILE A 141 12.96 -9.01 1.50
C ILE A 141 12.24 -10.31 1.14
N THR A 142 12.24 -10.65 -0.14
CA THR A 142 11.87 -11.98 -0.63
C THR A 142 13.07 -12.68 -1.21
N SER A 143 13.10 -13.99 -1.06
CA SER A 143 14.11 -14.86 -1.67
C SER A 143 13.47 -15.77 -2.72
N ASP A 144 14.22 -16.09 -3.78
CA ASP A 144 13.84 -17.09 -4.79
C ASP A 144 13.75 -18.49 -4.19
N GLN A 145 14.49 -18.75 -3.11
CA GLN A 145 14.45 -20.00 -2.36
C GLN A 145 14.24 -19.74 -0.86
N PRO A 146 13.72 -20.75 -0.11
CA PRO A 146 13.58 -20.61 1.35
C PRO A 146 14.91 -20.37 2.04
N LEU A 147 14.94 -19.40 2.95
CA LEU A 147 16.08 -19.08 3.80
C LEU A 147 15.88 -19.69 5.18
N TYR A 148 16.88 -20.36 5.70
CA TYR A 148 16.90 -20.82 7.08
C TYR A 148 17.49 -19.73 7.96
N MET A 149 16.65 -19.03 8.71
CA MET A 149 17.00 -17.83 9.46
C MET A 149 17.05 -18.11 10.96
N GLU A 150 18.08 -17.60 11.64
CA GLU A 150 18.19 -17.55 13.10
C GLU A 150 17.81 -16.16 13.62
N GLY A 151 17.37 -16.11 14.86
CA GLY A 151 17.14 -14.84 15.54
C GLY A 151 15.75 -14.24 15.38
N ILE A 152 14.84 -14.92 14.65
CA ILE A 152 13.46 -14.45 14.48
C ILE A 152 12.68 -14.62 15.77
N ARG A 153 12.09 -13.53 16.27
CA ARG A 153 11.24 -13.56 17.44
C ARG A 153 9.95 -14.31 17.16
N CYS A 154 9.65 -15.32 17.97
CA CYS A 154 8.39 -16.02 17.90
C CYS A 154 7.29 -15.21 18.59
N ASP A 155 6.19 -14.93 17.88
CA ASP A 155 5.06 -14.16 18.42
C ASP A 155 4.35 -14.86 19.58
N HIS A 156 4.46 -16.20 19.68
CA HIS A 156 3.81 -17.00 20.72
C HIS A 156 4.62 -17.16 22.00
N CYS A 157 5.93 -17.35 21.89
CA CYS A 157 6.78 -17.65 23.04
C CYS A 157 7.76 -16.52 23.39
N GLY A 158 7.88 -15.51 22.52
CA GLY A 158 8.83 -14.41 22.68
C GLY A 158 10.31 -14.80 22.52
N GLN A 159 10.62 -16.06 22.30
CA GLN A 159 11.97 -16.57 22.12
C GLN A 159 12.45 -16.43 20.68
N ARG A 160 13.74 -16.21 20.48
CA ARG A 160 14.34 -16.25 19.15
C ARG A 160 14.45 -17.69 18.67
N GLN A 161 13.99 -17.95 17.46
CA GLN A 161 13.98 -19.26 16.85
C GLN A 161 14.54 -19.20 15.44
N ALA A 162 15.13 -20.29 15.00
CA ALA A 162 15.51 -20.46 13.60
C ALA A 162 14.34 -21.10 12.83
N ARG A 163 14.04 -20.58 11.64
CA ARG A 163 12.97 -21.12 10.78
C ARG A 163 13.20 -20.82 9.30
N TRP A 164 12.56 -21.62 8.46
CA TRP A 164 12.55 -21.41 7.02
C TRP A 164 11.58 -20.28 6.63
N LEU A 165 12.06 -19.30 5.87
CA LEU A 165 11.29 -18.15 5.42
C LEU A 165 11.59 -17.83 3.97
N ARG A 166 10.59 -17.32 3.27
CA ARG A 166 10.76 -16.73 1.92
C ARG A 166 10.58 -15.22 1.91
N GLN A 167 10.08 -14.68 2.97
CA GLN A 167 9.74 -13.28 3.10
C GLN A 167 10.03 -12.80 4.52
N LEU A 168 10.72 -11.70 4.63
CA LEU A 168 11.13 -11.09 5.89
C LEU A 168 10.75 -9.61 5.88
N PRO A 169 10.09 -9.12 6.93
CA PRO A 169 9.97 -7.68 7.13
C PRO A 169 11.34 -7.11 7.49
N LEU A 170 11.67 -5.95 6.94
CA LEU A 170 12.81 -5.14 7.38
C LEU A 170 12.35 -4.19 8.49
N ASP A 171 13.32 -3.51 9.11
CA ASP A 171 13.05 -2.51 10.15
C ASP A 171 11.93 -1.54 9.68
N ASP A 172 10.91 -1.38 10.51
CA ASP A 172 9.72 -0.55 10.22
C ASP A 172 10.05 0.94 10.13
N ARG A 173 11.20 1.35 10.70
CA ARG A 173 11.72 2.71 10.64
C ARG A 173 12.36 3.06 9.31
N LEU A 174 12.68 2.07 8.45
CA LEU A 174 13.27 2.31 7.14
C LEU A 174 12.37 3.15 6.24
N SER A 175 12.89 4.28 5.79
CA SER A 175 12.25 5.17 4.81
C SER A 175 12.73 4.92 3.39
N ALA A 176 14.01 4.50 3.24
CA ALA A 176 14.61 4.15 1.96
C ALA A 176 15.62 3.01 2.13
N VAL A 177 15.83 2.25 1.05
CA VAL A 177 16.96 1.33 0.90
C VAL A 177 17.85 1.90 -0.19
N ASP A 178 19.09 2.24 0.17
CA ASP A 178 20.00 2.97 -0.69
C ASP A 178 20.90 2.01 -1.47
N ALA A 179 21.39 0.94 -0.81
CA ALA A 179 22.25 -0.05 -1.44
C ALA A 179 22.10 -1.44 -0.82
N LEU A 180 22.42 -2.45 -1.63
CA LEU A 180 22.55 -3.85 -1.26
C LEU A 180 23.91 -4.35 -1.78
N LEU A 181 24.85 -4.62 -0.89
CA LEU A 181 26.23 -4.87 -1.21
C LEU A 181 26.65 -6.28 -0.75
N TRP A 182 26.91 -7.16 -1.70
CA TRP A 182 27.45 -8.49 -1.41
C TRP A 182 28.96 -8.47 -1.23
N SER A 183 29.47 -9.26 -0.28
CA SER A 183 30.90 -9.62 -0.25
C SER A 183 31.25 -10.49 -1.46
N ALA A 184 32.51 -10.45 -1.87
CA ALA A 184 32.97 -11.13 -3.11
C ALA A 184 32.74 -12.65 -3.06
N ASP A 185 32.81 -13.26 -1.90
CA ASP A 185 32.58 -14.68 -1.66
C ASP A 185 31.11 -15.06 -1.46
N SER A 186 30.20 -14.08 -1.51
CA SER A 186 28.75 -14.26 -1.30
C SER A 186 28.35 -14.64 0.13
N ARG A 187 29.23 -14.50 1.10
CA ARG A 187 28.93 -14.80 2.50
C ARG A 187 28.11 -13.71 3.18
N TYR A 188 28.48 -12.45 2.95
CA TYR A 188 27.83 -11.32 3.57
C TYR A 188 27.03 -10.47 2.60
N LEU A 189 25.88 -9.99 3.05
CA LEU A 189 25.11 -8.94 2.40
C LEU A 189 24.97 -7.77 3.37
N LEU A 190 25.44 -6.59 2.98
CA LEU A 190 25.18 -5.35 3.67
C LEU A 190 23.99 -4.64 3.02
N LEU A 191 22.95 -4.35 3.81
CA LEU A 191 21.87 -3.48 3.44
C LEU A 191 22.15 -2.09 4.04
N CYS A 192 22.24 -1.10 3.15
CA CYS A 192 22.34 0.31 3.53
C CYS A 192 20.97 0.98 3.30
N GLY A 193 20.48 1.68 4.28
CA GLY A 193 19.22 2.37 4.21
C GLY A 193 19.20 3.66 5.02
N THR A 194 18.09 4.38 4.91
CA THR A 194 17.86 5.63 5.64
C THR A 194 16.59 5.48 6.49
N THR A 195 16.63 5.96 7.72
CA THR A 195 15.44 6.03 8.60
C THR A 195 14.79 7.40 8.52
N GLY A 196 13.47 7.47 8.77
CA GLY A 196 12.66 8.69 8.58
C GLY A 196 12.88 9.81 9.62
N TYR A 197 13.78 9.62 10.57
CA TYR A 197 14.08 10.62 11.60
C TYR A 197 15.17 11.59 11.14
N ARG A 198 15.04 12.87 11.48
CA ARG A 198 16.04 13.89 11.15
C ARG A 198 16.92 14.22 12.34
N PRO A 199 18.23 14.37 12.10
CA PRO A 199 18.96 14.05 10.88
C PRO A 199 18.82 12.57 10.56
N ALA A 200 18.68 12.22 9.28
CA ALA A 200 18.40 10.85 8.87
C ALA A 200 19.58 9.94 9.22
N PRO A 201 19.49 9.10 10.27
CA PRO A 201 20.56 8.18 10.58
C PRO A 201 20.65 7.12 9.49
N THR A 202 21.86 6.80 9.12
CA THR A 202 22.15 5.66 8.26
C THR A 202 21.74 4.39 8.98
N HIS A 203 21.03 3.51 8.32
CA HIS A 203 20.72 2.17 8.82
C HIS A 203 21.57 1.16 8.06
N LEU A 204 22.27 0.31 8.80
CA LEU A 204 23.15 -0.72 8.25
C LEU A 204 22.79 -2.07 8.86
N SER A 205 22.19 -2.95 8.07
CA SER A 205 21.95 -4.35 8.45
C SER A 205 22.94 -5.27 7.73
N LEU A 206 23.62 -6.12 8.48
CA LEU A 206 24.55 -7.11 7.96
C LEU A 206 23.96 -8.51 8.07
N TRP A 207 23.93 -9.22 6.96
CA TRP A 207 23.43 -10.59 6.89
C TRP A 207 24.55 -11.55 6.58
N ASP A 208 24.76 -12.55 7.44
CA ASP A 208 25.74 -13.63 7.26
C ASP A 208 25.03 -14.88 6.74
N PHE A 209 25.30 -15.23 5.49
CA PHE A 209 24.77 -16.41 4.82
C PHE A 209 25.58 -17.67 5.10
N GLY A 210 26.69 -17.57 5.81
CA GLY A 210 27.59 -18.68 6.10
C GLY A 210 28.22 -19.28 4.84
N GLN A 211 28.74 -20.51 4.96
CA GLN A 211 29.14 -21.29 3.81
C GLN A 211 27.89 -21.95 3.21
N HIS A 212 27.52 -21.53 2.01
CA HIS A 212 26.33 -22.03 1.31
C HIS A 212 26.42 -23.54 1.10
N GLY A 213 25.49 -24.30 1.69
CA GLY A 213 25.42 -25.75 1.55
C GLY A 213 25.19 -26.53 2.84
N ASP A 214 25.43 -25.90 3.97
CA ASP A 214 25.14 -26.49 5.28
C ASP A 214 23.79 -25.96 5.81
N ASP A 215 23.09 -26.75 6.63
CA ASP A 215 21.88 -26.36 7.36
C ASP A 215 22.17 -25.30 8.44
N THR A 216 23.16 -24.43 8.19
CA THR A 216 23.51 -23.31 9.06
C THR A 216 22.52 -22.17 8.86
N PRO A 217 21.91 -21.70 9.93
CA PRO A 217 20.96 -20.58 9.82
C PRO A 217 21.68 -19.31 9.42
N ILE A 218 21.03 -18.55 8.54
CA ILE A 218 21.42 -17.19 8.18
C ILE A 218 21.22 -16.31 9.41
N ARG A 219 22.23 -15.49 9.74
CA ARG A 219 22.20 -14.56 10.86
C ARG A 219 22.07 -13.15 10.35
N GLU A 220 21.13 -12.42 10.90
CA GLU A 220 21.00 -10.98 10.71
C GLU A 220 21.58 -10.26 11.92
N ARG A 221 22.49 -9.33 11.68
CA ARG A 221 22.89 -8.31 12.65
C ARG A 221 22.12 -7.05 12.33
N GLU A 222 21.06 -6.84 13.09
CA GLU A 222 20.27 -5.62 13.01
C GLU A 222 21.13 -4.44 13.47
N ASP A 223 21.28 -3.44 12.60
CA ASP A 223 21.90 -2.16 12.94
C ASP A 223 23.36 -2.22 13.42
N ILE A 224 24.27 -2.68 12.54
CA ILE A 224 25.72 -2.57 12.78
C ILE A 224 26.17 -1.11 12.88
N HIS A 225 25.38 -0.14 12.41
CA HIS A 225 25.62 1.27 12.60
C HIS A 225 25.75 1.62 14.09
N LEU A 226 24.87 1.08 14.92
CA LEU A 226 24.92 1.29 16.37
C LEU A 226 26.20 0.69 16.98
N SER A 227 26.58 -0.52 16.58
CA SER A 227 27.83 -1.16 17.03
C SER A 227 29.04 -0.33 16.64
N ILE A 228 29.09 0.17 15.41
CA ILE A 228 30.17 1.05 14.95
C ILE A 228 30.21 2.34 15.78
N LEU A 229 29.06 3.00 16.01
CA LEU A 229 29.02 4.23 16.81
C LEU A 229 29.47 4.03 18.25
N GLN A 230 29.12 2.92 18.86
CA GLN A 230 29.58 2.58 20.22
C GLN A 230 31.11 2.45 20.28
N GLN A 231 31.69 1.79 19.29
CA GLN A 231 33.17 1.62 19.23
C GLN A 231 33.87 2.95 18.91
N LEU A 232 33.29 3.78 18.02
CA LEU A 232 33.88 5.07 17.68
C LEU A 232 33.85 6.06 18.85
N SER A 233 32.77 6.06 19.63
CA SER A 233 32.56 7.01 20.72
C SER A 233 33.12 6.55 22.05
N GLY A 234 33.41 5.26 22.22
CA GLY A 234 33.75 4.68 23.52
C GLY A 234 32.60 4.74 24.53
N TYR A 235 31.39 5.06 24.09
CA TYR A 235 30.23 5.09 24.96
C TYR A 235 29.74 3.69 25.28
N ASP A 236 29.54 3.47 26.56
CA ASP A 236 28.85 2.30 27.06
C ASP A 236 27.44 2.23 26.43
N ALA A 237 27.04 1.03 26.12
CA ALA A 237 25.77 0.67 25.53
C ALA A 237 24.66 1.62 25.93
N TYR A 238 24.56 2.74 25.22
CA TYR A 238 23.51 3.67 25.45
C TYR A 238 22.21 3.00 25.00
N TYR A 239 21.52 2.47 26.02
CA TYR A 239 20.20 1.92 25.87
C TYR A 239 20.03 0.98 24.70
N THR A 240 20.57 -0.17 24.86
CA THR A 240 20.03 -1.34 24.24
C THR A 240 18.53 -1.39 24.45
N TYR A 241 17.80 -0.85 23.51
CA TYR A 241 16.47 -1.35 23.20
C TYR A 241 16.59 -2.78 22.63
N THR A 242 17.79 -3.28 22.58
CA THR A 242 18.14 -4.65 22.25
C THR A 242 18.04 -5.47 23.51
N ALA A 243 17.34 -6.55 23.38
CA ALA A 243 17.04 -7.57 24.34
C ALA A 243 18.02 -7.65 25.52
N ALA A 244 17.50 -7.61 26.72
CA ALA A 244 18.14 -7.62 28.02
C ALA A 244 19.02 -8.84 28.33
N ASP A 245 19.54 -9.57 27.37
CA ASP A 245 20.15 -10.88 27.55
C ASP A 245 21.63 -10.99 27.12
N GLU A 246 22.23 -9.93 26.54
CA GLU A 246 23.68 -9.95 26.25
C GLU A 246 24.46 -9.23 27.35
N PRO A 247 25.47 -9.89 27.97
CA PRO A 247 26.31 -9.25 28.98
C PRO A 247 27.11 -8.11 28.34
N LEU A 248 27.05 -6.93 28.97
CA LEU A 248 27.84 -5.76 28.62
C LEU A 248 29.34 -6.10 28.65
N PRO A 249 30.14 -5.60 27.70
CA PRO A 249 31.61 -5.77 27.78
C PRO A 249 32.15 -5.10 29.06
N ALA A 250 32.98 -5.80 29.76
CA ALA A 250 33.52 -5.38 31.07
C ALA A 250 34.46 -4.16 31.01
N VAL A 251 34.92 -3.79 29.82
CA VAL A 251 35.83 -2.64 29.58
C VAL A 251 35.40 -1.97 28.28
N LEU A 252 35.12 -0.67 28.35
CA LEU A 252 34.84 0.13 27.18
C LEU A 252 36.15 0.42 26.42
N PRO A 253 36.12 0.35 25.09
CA PRO A 253 37.26 0.81 24.30
C PRO A 253 37.41 2.34 24.46
N GLU A 254 38.66 2.81 24.40
CA GLU A 254 38.89 4.27 24.31
C GLU A 254 38.22 4.84 23.04
N PRO A 255 37.68 6.06 23.11
CA PRO A 255 37.07 6.69 21.94
C PRO A 255 38.07 6.78 20.79
N MET A 256 37.64 6.32 19.62
CA MET A 256 38.48 6.35 18.41
C MET A 256 38.42 7.70 17.70
N LEU A 257 37.36 8.48 17.95
CA LEU A 257 37.16 9.79 17.35
C LEU A 257 37.36 10.90 18.39
N PRO A 258 38.20 11.92 18.09
CA PRO A 258 38.39 13.06 18.96
C PRO A 258 37.14 13.95 18.96
N ALA A 259 36.95 14.70 20.04
CA ALA A 259 35.93 15.76 20.13
C ALA A 259 34.47 15.32 19.86
N LEU A 260 34.14 14.03 19.99
CA LEU A 260 32.74 13.62 19.95
C LEU A 260 31.95 14.24 21.10
N PRO A 261 30.75 14.80 20.87
CA PRO A 261 29.95 15.41 21.91
C PRO A 261 29.53 14.37 22.94
N GLY A 262 30.02 14.53 24.17
CA GLY A 262 29.73 13.66 25.31
C GLY A 262 28.51 14.07 26.12
N ASN A 263 27.41 14.39 25.48
CA ASN A 263 26.20 14.93 26.11
C ASN A 263 25.17 13.87 26.54
N GLY A 264 25.55 12.61 26.59
CA GLY A 264 24.66 11.51 26.99
C GLY A 264 23.73 11.02 25.86
N TRP A 265 23.85 11.55 24.65
CA TRP A 265 23.21 11.05 23.45
C TRP A 265 24.24 10.44 22.51
N LEU A 266 23.83 9.45 21.72
CA LEU A 266 24.69 8.96 20.65
C LEU A 266 25.04 10.12 19.72
N PRO A 267 26.33 10.34 19.44
CA PRO A 267 26.72 11.41 18.53
C PRO A 267 26.16 11.12 17.14
N GLU A 268 25.73 12.19 16.46
CA GLU A 268 25.25 12.12 15.08
C GLU A 268 26.45 11.91 14.14
N VAL A 269 26.88 10.66 13.98
CA VAL A 269 27.89 10.29 12.99
C VAL A 269 27.16 9.77 11.76
N THR A 270 27.36 10.41 10.63
CA THR A 270 26.87 9.94 9.34
C THR A 270 27.86 8.95 8.75
N LEU A 271 27.40 7.77 8.37
CA LEU A 271 28.17 6.78 7.61
C LEU A 271 27.66 6.75 6.17
N SER A 272 28.58 6.74 5.21
CA SER A 272 28.24 6.74 3.78
C SER A 272 29.29 5.93 2.99
N ASP A 273 28.96 5.70 1.70
CA ASP A 273 29.87 5.07 0.73
C ASP A 273 30.48 3.74 1.19
N ALA A 274 29.65 2.91 1.85
CA ALA A 274 30.07 1.60 2.28
C ALA A 274 30.49 0.73 1.08
N ARG A 275 31.64 0.06 1.20
CA ARG A 275 32.17 -0.83 0.16
C ARG A 275 32.99 -1.95 0.78
N TRP A 276 32.89 -3.14 0.18
CA TRP A 276 33.74 -4.26 0.56
C TRP A 276 35.18 -4.07 0.05
N VAL A 277 36.14 -4.39 0.88
CA VAL A 277 37.54 -4.46 0.47
C VAL A 277 37.77 -5.79 -0.24
N GLY A 278 38.26 -5.75 -1.48
CA GLY A 278 38.33 -6.90 -2.38
C GLY A 278 38.91 -8.17 -1.73
N GLY A 279 38.11 -9.23 -1.73
CA GLY A 279 38.49 -10.55 -1.23
C GLY A 279 38.56 -10.70 0.30
N SER A 280 38.20 -9.67 1.07
CA SER A 280 38.13 -9.73 2.52
C SER A 280 36.69 -9.50 3.00
N HIS A 281 36.41 -9.80 4.27
CA HIS A 281 35.15 -9.45 4.92
C HIS A 281 35.20 -8.09 5.61
N GLN A 282 36.08 -7.22 5.13
CA GLN A 282 36.19 -5.85 5.62
C GLN A 282 35.40 -4.87 4.80
N LEU A 283 34.80 -3.93 5.47
CA LEU A 283 34.08 -2.79 4.87
C LEU A 283 34.92 -1.53 5.08
N THR A 284 34.98 -0.68 4.07
CA THR A 284 35.36 0.70 4.23
C THR A 284 34.14 1.59 4.10
N MET A 285 34.04 2.62 4.93
CA MET A 285 32.96 3.58 4.95
C MET A 285 33.52 4.97 5.25
N ASN A 286 32.92 5.97 4.61
CA ASN A 286 33.18 7.35 4.97
C ASN A 286 32.37 7.71 6.22
N TYR A 287 32.96 8.46 7.14
CA TYR A 287 32.24 9.02 8.27
C TYR A 287 32.30 10.54 8.26
N ALA A 288 31.28 11.18 8.83
CA ALA A 288 31.28 12.63 9.10
C ALA A 288 30.48 12.92 10.37
N TYR A 289 31.00 13.83 11.20
CA TYR A 289 30.32 14.31 12.41
C TYR A 289 30.72 15.75 12.72
N ASP A 290 29.87 16.43 13.49
CA ASP A 290 30.16 17.77 14.00
C ASP A 290 30.76 17.64 15.42
N GLY A 291 32.03 18.06 15.61
CA GLY A 291 32.74 17.96 16.87
C GLY A 291 32.32 19.04 17.89
N THR A 292 32.75 18.83 19.15
CA THR A 292 32.61 19.81 20.24
C THR A 292 33.55 21.01 20.10
N ASP A 293 34.48 20.93 19.16
CA ASP A 293 35.44 21.96 18.78
C ASP A 293 34.93 22.88 17.67
N ASP A 294 33.63 22.80 17.36
CA ASP A 294 32.97 23.53 16.26
C ASP A 294 33.52 23.19 14.85
N LEU A 295 34.24 22.10 14.72
CA LEU A 295 34.71 21.60 13.44
C LEU A 295 33.81 20.45 12.94
N ARG A 296 33.72 20.32 11.63
CA ARG A 296 33.17 19.14 10.97
C ARG A 296 34.30 18.20 10.60
N HIS A 297 34.32 17.04 11.25
CA HIS A 297 35.28 15.99 11.03
C HIS A 297 34.79 15.03 9.97
N CYS A 298 35.66 14.64 9.06
CA CYS A 298 35.36 13.67 8.00
C CYS A 298 36.54 12.74 7.80
N GLY A 299 36.27 11.49 7.50
CA GLY A 299 37.29 10.53 7.24
C GLY A 299 36.79 9.19 6.74
N GLU A 300 37.62 8.20 6.75
CA GLU A 300 37.34 6.83 6.38
C GLU A 300 37.58 5.91 7.57
N LEU A 301 36.66 4.96 7.77
CA LEU A 301 36.82 3.89 8.74
C LEU A 301 36.85 2.53 8.04
N GLN A 302 37.54 1.57 8.67
CA GLN A 302 37.50 0.16 8.27
C GLN A 302 36.82 -0.65 9.37
N TYR A 303 35.92 -1.53 8.97
CA TYR A 303 35.13 -2.39 9.83
C TYR A 303 35.27 -3.83 9.38
N ASP A 304 35.46 -4.75 10.33
CA ASP A 304 35.56 -6.18 10.08
C ASP A 304 34.20 -6.86 10.39
N ALA A 305 33.61 -7.49 9.36
CA ALA A 305 32.34 -8.16 9.48
C ALA A 305 32.40 -9.49 10.25
N ASP A 306 33.55 -10.16 10.29
CA ASP A 306 33.70 -11.42 11.01
C ASP A 306 33.75 -11.19 12.54
N THR A 307 34.42 -10.14 12.96
CA THR A 307 34.68 -9.85 14.38
C THR A 307 33.78 -8.78 14.97
N ASP A 308 32.97 -8.11 14.14
CA ASP A 308 32.13 -6.97 14.53
C ASP A 308 32.95 -5.84 15.16
N THR A 309 34.09 -5.50 14.56
CA THR A 309 35.01 -4.52 15.12
C THR A 309 35.44 -3.45 14.13
N VAL A 310 35.58 -2.22 14.60
CA VAL A 310 36.20 -1.13 13.86
C VAL A 310 37.73 -1.32 13.96
N LEU A 311 38.35 -1.55 12.80
CA LEU A 311 39.81 -1.85 12.73
C LEU A 311 40.64 -0.57 12.75
N SER A 312 40.22 0.45 12.04
CA SER A 312 40.94 1.71 11.92
C SER A 312 40.03 2.86 11.57
N VAL A 313 40.45 4.05 11.97
CA VAL A 313 39.80 5.31 11.64
C VAL A 313 40.85 6.27 11.13
N THR A 314 40.63 6.86 9.97
CA THR A 314 41.55 7.82 9.36
C THR A 314 40.84 9.12 9.10
N GLU A 315 41.28 10.18 9.74
CA GLU A 315 40.75 11.52 9.50
C GLU A 315 41.35 12.10 8.21
N THR A 316 40.49 12.55 7.30
CA THR A 316 40.91 13.12 6.01
C THR A 316 40.83 14.63 6.00
N ALA A 317 39.89 15.22 6.74
CA ALA A 317 39.71 16.66 6.83
C ALA A 317 38.93 17.07 8.09
N ALA A 318 39.39 18.17 8.72
CA ALA A 318 38.58 18.92 9.65
C ALA A 318 38.32 20.30 9.02
N ALA A 319 37.06 20.71 8.85
CA ALA A 319 36.71 21.97 8.24
C ALA A 319 35.80 22.80 9.16
N ASP A 320 36.01 24.13 9.13
CA ASP A 320 35.22 25.08 9.89
C ASP A 320 33.73 24.97 9.48
N ARG A 321 32.85 24.72 10.44
CA ARG A 321 31.40 24.54 10.28
C ARG A 321 30.71 25.72 9.58
N ALA A 322 31.29 26.94 9.73
CA ALA A 322 30.75 28.18 9.17
C ALA A 322 31.00 28.36 7.67
N LYS A 323 31.88 27.58 7.03
CA LYS A 323 32.28 27.78 5.62
C LYS A 323 31.67 26.77 4.65
N GLY A 324 30.84 25.85 5.12
CA GLY A 324 30.25 24.77 4.32
C GLY A 324 28.95 25.11 3.59
N VAL A 325 28.52 26.38 3.54
CA VAL A 325 27.28 26.82 2.85
C VAL A 325 27.61 27.82 1.76
N THR A 326 28.43 27.42 0.79
CA THR A 326 28.44 28.09 -0.52
C THR A 326 29.06 27.18 -1.57
N SER A 327 28.20 26.40 -2.24
CA SER A 327 28.19 26.20 -3.71
C SER A 327 27.12 25.19 -4.08
#